data_5603be7b461002c17345f953b14bf935
#
_entry.id   5603be7b461002c17345f953b14bf935
#
_cell.length_a   1.000
_cell.length_b   1.000
_cell.length_c   1.000
_cell.angle_alpha   90.00
_cell.angle_beta   90.00
_cell.angle_gamma   90.00
#
_symmetry.space_group_name_H-M   'P 1'
#
loop_
_entity.id
_entity.type
_entity.pdbx_description
1 polymer ?
#
loop_
_entity_poly.entity_id
_entity_poly.type
_entity_poly.pdbx_seq_one_letter_code
_entity_poly.pdbx_strand_id
1 'polypeptide(L)'
;MLLNCTIIKICTNIKDLHGTDNGNPGRSPYLWAKKMKTRVRFAPSPTGPLHIGGLRTALFNYLYARKNKGTFILRVEDTDQNRYVDGSESYIQEALEWCGMIPDEGPANGGSHGPYRQSERKEIYKTHIEELLTSGVAYYAFDSSEALSTAREEAEKKGETFRYGSHNRMQFKNSLTLNPDELQEALKEDYVVRLKIVSDQRVSITDEVRGNVTVESNLLDDKILMKSDGMPTYHFANVVDDRLMEITTVIRGEEWLPSLPMHKLIYDAFGWEPPKFMHLPLILKPSGKGKLSKRDGDKDGFPVFPLQWGSDTAGFREMGFLPKGLINYLAFLGWNDGGEKELFSLEELEEGFSVAGIQKGGARFDYEKAKSVNHQHLSRTSPDTLIENSKVKEVLADFPVEKHLDILSLFQERLYTLDDLKEETAFLKAPYPYDEKSVGKLQNKNPQIVLGQITALLETQKEGENIKEPLFQWAKENEISLGVVMQSFRLSLVGKLTGPDLFAICTLLGKDVSLKRVHDFINHLS
;
A
#
# COMPACT_ATOMS: atom_id res chain seq x y z
N MET A 1 19.77 -59.40 16.01
CA MET A 1 20.03 -60.07 14.72
C MET A 1 18.70 -60.21 14.01
N LEU A 2 18.32 -59.30 13.11
CA LEU A 2 17.15 -59.21 12.23
C LEU A 2 16.63 -57.77 12.13
N LEU A 3 17.48 -56.84 11.62
CA LEU A 3 17.02 -55.48 11.27
C LEU A 3 17.90 -54.82 10.18
N ASN A 4 18.59 -55.66 9.36
CA ASN A 4 19.52 -55.15 8.33
C ASN A 4 19.24 -55.64 6.91
N CYS A 5 17.99 -55.94 6.54
CA CYS A 5 17.67 -56.45 5.20
C CYS A 5 16.60 -55.70 4.40
N THR A 6 16.12 -54.54 4.84
CA THR A 6 15.02 -53.82 4.14
C THR A 6 15.47 -52.52 3.42
N ILE A 7 16.70 -52.03 3.66
CA ILE A 7 17.17 -50.75 3.07
C ILE A 7 17.88 -50.92 1.71
N ILE A 8 18.24 -52.14 1.28
CA ILE A 8 18.98 -52.36 0.01
C ILE A 8 18.06 -52.60 -1.21
N LYS A 9 16.73 -52.65 -1.04
CA LYS A 9 15.80 -52.91 -2.17
C LYS A 9 15.13 -51.68 -2.78
N ILE A 10 15.38 -50.47 -2.31
CA ILE A 10 14.77 -49.25 -2.86
C ILE A 10 15.68 -48.50 -3.85
N CYS A 11 16.99 -48.83 -3.90
CA CYS A 11 17.93 -48.14 -4.81
C CYS A 11 18.15 -48.79 -6.18
N THR A 12 17.47 -49.90 -6.52
CA THR A 12 17.69 -50.62 -7.79
C THR A 12 16.56 -50.55 -8.81
N ASN A 13 15.51 -49.73 -8.58
CA ASN A 13 14.35 -49.63 -9.50
C ASN A 13 14.19 -48.29 -10.24
N ILE A 14 15.26 -47.52 -10.43
CA ILE A 14 15.21 -46.28 -11.23
C ILE A 14 15.87 -46.42 -12.62
N LYS A 15 16.35 -47.62 -12.99
CA LYS A 15 17.02 -47.84 -14.29
C LYS A 15 16.17 -48.49 -15.39
N ASP A 16 14.96 -48.94 -15.12
CA ASP A 16 14.14 -49.68 -16.11
C ASP A 16 12.83 -49.00 -16.50
N LEU A 17 12.82 -47.68 -16.71
CA LEU A 17 11.69 -46.94 -17.29
C LEU A 17 12.01 -46.36 -18.67
N HIS A 18 12.92 -47.01 -19.44
CA HIS A 18 13.01 -46.84 -20.89
C HIS A 18 12.44 -48.07 -21.59
N GLY A 19 11.16 -48.34 -21.35
CA GLY A 19 10.37 -49.24 -22.17
C GLY A 19 9.95 -48.53 -23.45
N THR A 20 10.44 -48.99 -24.57
CA THR A 20 9.97 -48.67 -25.92
C THR A 20 8.53 -49.08 -26.06
N ASP A 21 7.59 -48.17 -26.05
CA ASP A 21 6.19 -48.43 -26.37
C ASP A 21 5.92 -48.03 -27.81
N ASN A 22 5.67 -49.08 -28.62
CA ASN A 22 5.28 -48.97 -30.01
C ASN A 22 3.79 -48.61 -30.12
N GLY A 23 3.48 -47.46 -30.65
CA GLY A 23 2.33 -47.27 -31.51
C GLY A 23 0.96 -47.12 -30.89
N ASN A 24 0.64 -45.92 -30.37
CA ASN A 24 -0.74 -45.43 -30.43
C ASN A 24 -0.72 -43.89 -30.59
N PRO A 25 -1.05 -43.31 -31.76
CA PRO A 25 -1.02 -41.87 -32.01
C PRO A 25 -2.34 -41.24 -31.56
N GLY A 26 -2.61 -41.20 -30.25
CA GLY A 26 -3.93 -40.66 -29.78
C GLY A 26 -3.98 -40.08 -28.38
N ARG A 27 -2.87 -40.06 -27.63
CA ARG A 27 -2.88 -39.43 -26.30
C ARG A 27 -1.73 -38.42 -26.18
N SER A 28 -2.07 -37.18 -26.44
CA SER A 28 -1.19 -36.01 -26.15
C SER A 28 -0.90 -36.00 -24.64
N PRO A 29 0.37 -35.88 -24.19
CA PRO A 29 0.74 -35.73 -22.79
C PRO A 29 0.30 -34.36 -22.20
N TYR A 30 -0.30 -33.50 -23.00
CA TYR A 30 -0.64 -32.12 -22.63
C TYR A 30 -2.06 -31.94 -22.05
N LEU A 31 -2.84 -33.00 -21.83
CA LEU A 31 -4.25 -32.90 -21.43
C LEU A 31 -4.49 -32.83 -19.90
N TRP A 32 -3.46 -32.83 -19.06
CA TRP A 32 -3.62 -32.80 -17.60
C TRP A 32 -3.04 -31.57 -16.91
N ALA A 33 -2.58 -30.57 -17.62
CA ALA A 33 -2.31 -29.26 -17.02
C ALA A 33 -3.67 -28.58 -16.76
N LYS A 34 -4.41 -29.01 -15.73
CA LYS A 34 -5.52 -28.23 -15.17
C LYS A 34 -4.94 -26.87 -14.86
N LYS A 35 -5.30 -25.85 -15.65
CA LYS A 35 -4.82 -24.47 -15.48
C LYS A 35 -5.15 -24.07 -14.04
N MET A 36 -4.18 -24.13 -13.14
CA MET A 36 -4.39 -23.77 -11.74
C MET A 36 -4.92 -22.35 -11.69
N LYS A 37 -6.01 -22.14 -10.94
CA LYS A 37 -6.57 -20.80 -10.73
C LYS A 37 -5.49 -19.91 -10.09
N THR A 38 -5.32 -18.71 -10.59
CA THR A 38 -4.37 -17.76 -10.01
C THR A 38 -4.69 -17.53 -8.53
N ARG A 39 -3.69 -17.69 -7.67
CA ARG A 39 -3.77 -17.42 -6.23
C ARG A 39 -2.55 -16.60 -5.83
N VAL A 40 -2.81 -15.48 -5.20
CA VAL A 40 -1.78 -14.56 -4.69
C VAL A 40 -2.07 -14.19 -3.25
N ARG A 41 -1.08 -13.68 -2.56
CA ARG A 41 -1.24 -13.26 -1.17
C ARG A 41 -0.57 -11.93 -0.87
N PHE A 42 -1.23 -11.09 -0.12
CA PHE A 42 -0.62 -10.05 0.67
C PHE A 42 -0.30 -10.64 2.06
N ALA A 43 0.97 -10.56 2.46
CA ALA A 43 1.45 -11.26 3.65
C ALA A 43 2.23 -10.31 4.58
N PRO A 44 1.52 -9.37 5.23
CA PRO A 44 2.14 -8.40 6.13
C PRO A 44 2.46 -9.01 7.50
N SER A 45 3.55 -8.53 8.12
CA SER A 45 3.79 -8.75 9.55
C SER A 45 3.09 -7.65 10.36
N PRO A 46 2.34 -7.99 11.44
CA PRO A 46 1.59 -7.04 12.26
C PRO A 46 2.50 -6.31 13.27
N THR A 47 3.45 -5.52 12.78
CA THR A 47 4.49 -4.82 13.57
C THR A 47 4.27 -3.30 13.64
N GLY A 48 3.04 -2.84 13.42
CA GLY A 48 2.61 -1.45 13.39
C GLY A 48 1.70 -1.12 12.21
N PRO A 49 1.44 0.15 11.94
CA PRO A 49 0.53 0.57 10.87
C PRO A 49 1.07 0.20 9.49
N LEU A 50 0.15 -0.13 8.59
CA LEU A 50 0.48 -0.44 7.20
C LEU A 50 1.00 0.82 6.47
N HIS A 51 2.25 0.80 6.04
CA HIS A 51 2.82 1.87 5.22
C HIS A 51 2.26 1.80 3.78
N ILE A 52 2.17 2.95 3.07
CA ILE A 52 1.68 2.99 1.67
C ILE A 52 2.49 2.08 0.72
N GLY A 53 3.75 1.78 1.03
CA GLY A 53 4.54 0.78 0.30
C GLY A 53 3.97 -0.63 0.42
N GLY A 54 3.49 -1.01 1.61
CA GLY A 54 2.76 -2.25 1.84
C GLY A 54 1.39 -2.23 1.17
N LEU A 55 0.65 -1.12 1.30
CA LEU A 55 -0.65 -0.95 0.64
C LEU A 55 -0.53 -1.08 -0.89
N ARG A 56 0.51 -0.50 -1.51
CA ARG A 56 0.77 -0.67 -2.94
C ARG A 56 1.07 -2.14 -3.30
N THR A 57 1.80 -2.85 -2.44
CA THR A 57 2.05 -4.29 -2.64
C THR A 57 0.74 -5.09 -2.57
N ALA A 58 -0.15 -4.75 -1.63
CA ALA A 58 -1.50 -5.33 -1.57
C ALA A 58 -2.29 -5.03 -2.84
N LEU A 59 -2.27 -3.77 -3.32
CA LEU A 59 -2.94 -3.34 -4.54
C LEU A 59 -2.48 -4.17 -5.76
N PHE A 60 -1.18 -4.36 -5.96
CA PHE A 60 -0.68 -5.11 -7.12
C PHE A 60 -1.04 -6.60 -7.04
N ASN A 61 -1.07 -7.19 -5.83
CA ASN A 61 -1.62 -8.54 -5.62
C ASN A 61 -3.10 -8.60 -5.98
N TYR A 62 -3.89 -7.64 -5.48
CA TYR A 62 -5.32 -7.54 -5.73
C TYR A 62 -5.62 -7.40 -7.24
N LEU A 63 -4.98 -6.44 -7.92
CA LEU A 63 -5.15 -6.20 -9.35
C LEU A 63 -4.76 -7.43 -10.19
N TYR A 64 -3.64 -8.08 -9.84
CA TYR A 64 -3.20 -9.30 -10.52
C TYR A 64 -4.21 -10.45 -10.33
N ALA A 65 -4.74 -10.61 -9.12
CA ALA A 65 -5.79 -11.60 -8.84
C ALA A 65 -7.04 -11.32 -9.68
N ARG A 66 -7.57 -10.09 -9.63
CA ARG A 66 -8.81 -9.72 -10.34
C ARG A 66 -8.66 -9.85 -11.86
N LYS A 67 -7.55 -9.34 -12.43
CA LYS A 67 -7.22 -9.50 -13.86
C LYS A 67 -7.25 -10.94 -14.33
N ASN A 68 -6.76 -11.86 -13.49
CA ASN A 68 -6.69 -13.29 -13.81
C ASN A 68 -7.88 -14.09 -13.28
N LYS A 69 -8.95 -13.45 -12.79
CA LYS A 69 -10.11 -14.10 -12.15
C LYS A 69 -9.67 -15.08 -11.04
N GLY A 70 -8.61 -14.67 -10.32
CA GLY A 70 -7.94 -15.43 -9.28
C GLY A 70 -8.47 -15.16 -7.88
N THR A 71 -7.70 -15.58 -6.88
CA THR A 71 -7.99 -15.41 -5.45
C THR A 71 -6.92 -14.52 -4.81
N PHE A 72 -7.34 -13.50 -4.08
CA PHE A 72 -6.51 -12.62 -3.29
C PHE A 72 -6.62 -13.00 -1.81
N ILE A 73 -5.49 -13.34 -1.18
CA ILE A 73 -5.42 -13.86 0.19
C ILE A 73 -4.73 -12.84 1.08
N LEU A 74 -5.26 -12.63 2.29
CA LEU A 74 -4.54 -11.96 3.37
C LEU A 74 -3.98 -13.03 4.31
N ARG A 75 -2.64 -13.08 4.45
CA ARG A 75 -1.94 -13.95 5.41
C ARG A 75 -1.17 -13.09 6.40
N VAL A 76 -1.41 -13.26 7.69
CA VAL A 76 -0.70 -12.55 8.75
C VAL A 76 0.58 -13.30 9.12
N GLU A 77 1.74 -12.65 8.92
CA GLU A 77 3.05 -13.23 9.23
C GLU A 77 3.54 -12.76 10.61
N ASP A 78 3.03 -13.41 11.64
CA ASP A 78 3.22 -13.11 13.07
C ASP A 78 4.11 -14.14 13.79
N THR A 79 5.07 -14.75 13.09
CA THR A 79 6.02 -15.72 13.68
C THR A 79 6.96 -15.11 14.72
N ASP A 80 7.10 -13.80 14.75
CA ASP A 80 7.87 -13.04 15.75
C ASP A 80 6.92 -12.28 16.68
N GLN A 81 6.47 -12.95 17.73
CA GLN A 81 5.52 -12.41 18.72
C GLN A 81 6.10 -11.24 19.52
N ASN A 82 7.42 -11.11 19.64
CA ASN A 82 8.06 -9.98 20.32
C ASN A 82 7.90 -8.66 19.55
N ARG A 83 7.63 -8.73 18.25
CA ARG A 83 7.42 -7.58 17.38
C ARG A 83 5.95 -7.32 17.06
N TYR A 84 5.05 -8.13 17.58
CA TYR A 84 3.62 -7.92 17.44
C TYR A 84 3.20 -6.61 18.10
N VAL A 85 2.38 -5.82 17.42
CA VAL A 85 1.80 -4.58 17.94
C VAL A 85 0.29 -4.67 17.89
N ASP A 86 -0.34 -4.51 19.03
CA ASP A 86 -1.81 -4.56 19.15
C ASP A 86 -2.47 -3.57 18.19
N GLY A 87 -3.58 -3.99 17.58
CA GLY A 87 -4.32 -3.20 16.62
C GLY A 87 -3.75 -3.18 15.20
N SER A 88 -2.53 -3.70 14.98
CA SER A 88 -1.92 -3.69 13.63
C SER A 88 -2.69 -4.55 12.62
N GLU A 89 -3.19 -5.71 13.04
CA GLU A 89 -3.96 -6.60 12.17
C GLU A 89 -5.29 -5.97 11.75
N SER A 90 -6.04 -5.44 12.71
CA SER A 90 -7.31 -4.74 12.44
C SER A 90 -7.10 -3.49 11.58
N TYR A 91 -6.00 -2.75 11.81
CA TYR A 91 -5.61 -1.62 10.97
C TYR A 91 -5.34 -2.03 9.51
N ILE A 92 -4.61 -3.13 9.31
CA ILE A 92 -4.33 -3.66 7.96
C ILE A 92 -5.65 -4.00 7.25
N GLN A 93 -6.56 -4.67 7.95
CA GLN A 93 -7.86 -5.04 7.41
C GLN A 93 -8.69 -3.81 7.06
N GLU A 94 -8.82 -2.84 7.98
CA GLU A 94 -9.55 -1.59 7.76
C GLU A 94 -8.96 -0.80 6.58
N ALA A 95 -7.63 -0.75 6.45
CA ALA A 95 -6.96 -0.08 5.34
C ALA A 95 -7.29 -0.72 3.99
N LEU A 96 -7.33 -2.04 3.92
CA LEU A 96 -7.72 -2.77 2.71
C LEU A 96 -9.20 -2.54 2.38
N GLU A 97 -10.08 -2.60 3.38
CA GLU A 97 -11.52 -2.35 3.23
C GLU A 97 -11.79 -0.92 2.77
N TRP A 98 -11.16 0.08 3.38
CA TRP A 98 -11.29 1.47 2.96
C TRP A 98 -10.88 1.69 1.51
N CYS A 99 -9.89 0.93 1.03
CA CYS A 99 -9.44 0.96 -0.36
C CYS A 99 -10.27 0.07 -1.31
N GLY A 100 -11.28 -0.66 -0.83
CA GLY A 100 -12.07 -1.58 -1.65
C GLY A 100 -11.36 -2.88 -2.04
N MET A 101 -10.21 -3.18 -1.42
CA MET A 101 -9.39 -4.37 -1.70
C MET A 101 -9.70 -5.51 -0.73
N ILE A 102 -10.93 -5.99 -0.72
CA ILE A 102 -11.37 -7.04 0.20
C ILE A 102 -10.73 -8.38 -0.18
N PRO A 103 -10.01 -9.05 0.76
CA PRO A 103 -9.47 -10.38 0.52
C PRO A 103 -10.58 -11.43 0.34
N ASP A 104 -10.36 -12.38 -0.57
CA ASP A 104 -11.26 -13.52 -0.76
C ASP A 104 -11.11 -14.54 0.37
N GLU A 105 -9.87 -14.69 0.89
CA GLU A 105 -9.53 -15.57 2.00
C GLU A 105 -8.61 -14.82 2.99
N GLY A 106 -8.73 -15.12 4.27
CA GLY A 106 -7.91 -14.49 5.31
C GLY A 106 -8.43 -14.72 6.72
N PRO A 107 -7.81 -14.10 7.75
CA PRO A 107 -8.22 -14.31 9.15
C PRO A 107 -9.69 -13.97 9.43
N ALA A 108 -10.25 -12.94 8.79
CA ALA A 108 -11.63 -12.54 8.96
C ALA A 108 -12.59 -13.30 8.03
N ASN A 109 -12.16 -13.57 6.79
CA ASN A 109 -13.01 -14.13 5.75
C ASN A 109 -13.03 -15.68 5.77
N GLY A 110 -12.08 -16.30 6.49
CA GLY A 110 -11.87 -17.74 6.43
C GLY A 110 -11.37 -18.21 5.07
N GLY A 111 -11.65 -19.47 4.74
CA GLY A 111 -11.27 -20.10 3.48
C GLY A 111 -10.81 -21.54 3.68
N SER A 112 -10.49 -22.25 2.58
CA SER A 112 -10.18 -23.68 2.61
C SER A 112 -8.73 -24.00 3.03
N HIS A 113 -7.85 -22.99 3.13
CA HIS A 113 -6.42 -23.17 3.38
C HIS A 113 -5.96 -22.59 4.74
N GLY A 114 -6.91 -22.31 5.63
CA GLY A 114 -6.62 -21.80 6.97
C GLY A 114 -5.83 -22.78 7.85
N PRO A 115 -5.36 -22.28 9.01
CA PRO A 115 -5.41 -20.90 9.52
C PRO A 115 -4.58 -19.92 8.67
N TYR A 116 -4.96 -18.61 8.69
CA TYR A 116 -4.27 -17.56 7.92
C TYR A 116 -3.34 -16.69 8.78
N ARG A 117 -3.18 -17.01 10.08
CA ARG A 117 -2.12 -16.48 10.95
C ARG A 117 -1.04 -17.52 11.12
N GLN A 118 0.22 -17.14 10.94
CA GLN A 118 1.34 -18.08 11.03
C GLN A 118 1.53 -18.63 12.44
N SER A 119 1.24 -17.85 13.48
CA SER A 119 1.27 -18.30 14.87
C SER A 119 0.33 -19.48 15.16
N GLU A 120 -0.76 -19.63 14.40
CA GLU A 120 -1.75 -20.69 14.54
C GLU A 120 -1.36 -21.98 13.76
N ARG A 121 -0.22 -21.99 13.05
CA ARG A 121 0.22 -23.06 12.12
C ARG A 121 1.41 -23.89 12.63
N LYS A 122 1.73 -23.79 13.90
CA LYS A 122 2.93 -24.40 14.52
C LYS A 122 3.06 -25.90 14.22
N GLU A 123 2.00 -26.67 14.31
CA GLU A 123 2.02 -28.14 14.06
C GLU A 123 2.26 -28.46 12.57
N ILE A 124 1.79 -27.60 11.67
CA ILE A 124 2.06 -27.73 10.24
C ILE A 124 3.56 -27.57 9.98
N TYR A 125 4.19 -26.55 10.55
CA TYR A 125 5.62 -26.32 10.39
C TYR A 125 6.45 -27.46 11.01
N LYS A 126 6.02 -27.98 12.17
CA LYS A 126 6.67 -29.11 12.82
C LYS A 126 6.68 -30.35 11.94
N THR A 127 5.56 -30.68 11.32
CA THR A 127 5.47 -31.82 10.39
C THR A 127 6.46 -31.69 9.23
N HIS A 128 6.53 -30.49 8.62
CA HIS A 128 7.39 -30.27 7.46
C HIS A 128 8.88 -30.17 7.82
N ILE A 129 9.23 -29.66 9.01
CA ILE A 129 10.64 -29.65 9.41
C ILE A 129 11.14 -31.07 9.75
N GLU A 130 10.28 -31.93 10.29
CA GLU A 130 10.60 -33.36 10.53
C GLU A 130 10.87 -34.12 9.22
N GLU A 131 10.15 -33.76 8.13
CA GLU A 131 10.43 -34.29 6.78
C GLU A 131 11.85 -33.92 6.31
N LEU A 132 12.24 -32.63 6.44
CA LEU A 132 13.57 -32.18 6.04
C LEU A 132 14.70 -32.77 6.92
N LEU A 133 14.46 -32.97 8.20
CA LEU A 133 15.40 -33.64 9.11
C LEU A 133 15.57 -35.11 8.74
N THR A 134 14.47 -35.79 8.47
CA THR A 134 14.49 -37.22 8.09
C THR A 134 15.20 -37.45 6.75
N SER A 135 15.03 -36.55 5.79
CA SER A 135 15.72 -36.59 4.49
C SER A 135 17.19 -36.16 4.56
N GLY A 136 17.66 -35.64 5.69
CA GLY A 136 19.03 -35.18 5.89
C GLY A 136 19.38 -33.85 5.17
N VAL A 137 18.38 -33.14 4.66
CA VAL A 137 18.55 -31.78 4.06
C VAL A 137 18.44 -30.66 5.08
N ALA A 138 18.05 -30.96 6.31
CA ALA A 138 18.14 -30.12 7.48
C ALA A 138 18.86 -30.84 8.62
N TYR A 139 19.31 -30.08 9.62
CA TYR A 139 20.05 -30.64 10.76
C TYR A 139 19.86 -29.77 12.02
N TYR A 140 19.99 -30.41 13.19
CA TYR A 140 19.96 -29.71 14.49
C TYR A 140 21.28 -29.01 14.75
N ALA A 141 21.24 -27.78 15.29
CA ALA A 141 22.40 -27.01 15.72
C ALA A 141 22.20 -26.49 17.14
N PHE A 142 23.24 -26.67 17.98
CA PHE A 142 23.22 -26.49 19.43
C PHE A 142 24.22 -25.41 19.88
N ASP A 143 24.67 -24.55 18.95
CA ASP A 143 25.63 -23.49 19.24
C ASP A 143 25.00 -22.39 20.10
N SER A 144 25.68 -21.99 21.17
CA SER A 144 25.23 -20.86 21.97
C SER A 144 25.41 -19.53 21.25
N SER A 145 24.67 -18.51 21.70
CA SER A 145 24.79 -17.14 21.18
C SER A 145 26.22 -16.61 21.33
N GLU A 146 26.92 -16.96 22.43
CA GLU A 146 28.28 -16.55 22.74
C GLU A 146 29.26 -17.18 21.75
N ALA A 147 29.14 -18.48 21.48
CA ALA A 147 30.00 -19.19 20.52
C ALA A 147 29.89 -18.59 19.11
N LEU A 148 28.66 -18.29 18.68
CA LEU A 148 28.41 -17.64 17.39
C LEU A 148 28.91 -16.18 17.35
N SER A 149 28.84 -15.46 18.48
CA SER A 149 29.38 -14.08 18.60
C SER A 149 30.89 -14.09 18.46
N THR A 150 31.56 -14.98 19.18
CA THR A 150 33.03 -15.16 19.10
C THR A 150 33.46 -15.47 17.65
N ALA A 151 32.77 -16.38 16.98
CA ALA A 151 33.08 -16.72 15.59
C ALA A 151 32.89 -15.52 14.63
N ARG A 152 31.87 -14.66 14.87
CA ARG A 152 31.68 -13.42 14.09
C ARG A 152 32.81 -12.43 14.32
N GLU A 153 33.21 -12.20 15.58
CA GLU A 153 34.31 -11.30 15.93
C GLU A 153 35.66 -11.76 15.34
N GLU A 154 35.90 -13.07 15.32
CA GLU A 154 37.12 -13.63 14.71
C GLU A 154 37.14 -13.44 13.19
N ALA A 155 36.01 -13.62 12.51
CA ALA A 155 35.89 -13.36 11.08
C ALA A 155 36.10 -11.87 10.78
N GLU A 156 35.48 -10.97 11.58
CA GLU A 156 35.61 -9.53 11.41
C GLU A 156 37.07 -9.05 11.59
N LYS A 157 37.80 -9.60 12.59
CA LYS A 157 39.25 -9.33 12.79
C LYS A 157 40.09 -9.72 11.57
N LYS A 158 39.62 -10.70 10.78
CA LYS A 158 40.28 -11.13 9.52
C LYS A 158 39.78 -10.34 8.30
N GLY A 159 38.85 -9.41 8.47
CA GLY A 159 38.21 -8.67 7.36
C GLY A 159 37.20 -9.50 6.57
N GLU A 160 36.69 -10.60 7.14
CA GLU A 160 35.77 -11.53 6.51
C GLU A 160 34.35 -11.36 7.08
N THR A 161 33.33 -11.66 6.28
CA THR A 161 31.94 -11.75 6.76
C THR A 161 31.67 -13.17 7.24
N PHE A 162 31.36 -13.33 8.52
CA PHE A 162 30.96 -14.64 9.05
C PHE A 162 29.70 -15.17 8.37
N ARG A 163 29.75 -16.41 7.90
CA ARG A 163 28.61 -17.17 7.40
C ARG A 163 28.65 -18.57 8.01
N TYR A 164 27.53 -19.01 8.56
CA TYR A 164 27.41 -20.38 9.05
C TYR A 164 27.01 -21.27 7.85
N GLY A 165 27.91 -22.13 7.36
CA GLY A 165 27.63 -22.90 6.14
C GLY A 165 28.57 -24.06 5.88
N SER A 166 28.58 -24.55 4.65
CA SER A 166 29.32 -25.75 4.24
C SER A 166 30.82 -25.71 4.59
N HIS A 167 31.42 -24.53 4.59
CA HIS A 167 32.86 -24.35 4.82
C HIS A 167 33.27 -24.45 6.31
N ASN A 168 32.34 -24.25 7.25
CA ASN A 168 32.66 -24.23 8.68
C ASN A 168 31.65 -24.95 9.59
N ARG A 169 30.50 -25.45 9.06
CA ARG A 169 29.50 -26.16 9.89
C ARG A 169 30.06 -27.30 10.72
N MET A 170 31.11 -27.98 10.22
CA MET A 170 31.78 -29.07 10.92
C MET A 170 32.67 -28.64 12.08
N GLN A 171 32.84 -27.34 12.30
CA GLN A 171 33.55 -26.74 13.45
C GLN A 171 32.61 -26.40 14.62
N PHE A 172 31.29 -26.56 14.43
CA PHE A 172 30.25 -26.21 15.36
C PHE A 172 29.52 -27.43 15.92
N LYS A 173 28.87 -27.24 17.11
CA LYS A 173 28.09 -28.31 17.77
C LYS A 173 26.75 -28.53 17.05
N ASN A 174 26.65 -29.56 16.28
CA ASN A 174 25.42 -29.88 15.54
C ASN A 174 25.27 -31.40 15.31
N SER A 175 24.11 -31.85 14.82
CA SER A 175 23.81 -33.26 14.62
C SER A 175 24.66 -33.94 13.54
N LEU A 176 25.46 -33.21 12.78
CA LEU A 176 26.40 -33.78 11.80
C LEU A 176 27.77 -34.06 12.42
N THR A 177 28.07 -33.50 13.61
CA THR A 177 29.34 -33.62 14.32
C THR A 177 29.25 -34.48 15.58
N LEU A 178 28.04 -34.65 16.14
CA LEU A 178 27.80 -35.45 17.35
C LEU A 178 27.57 -36.91 17.01
N ASN A 179 28.02 -37.79 17.90
CA ASN A 179 27.64 -39.21 17.84
C ASN A 179 26.18 -39.41 18.33
N PRO A 180 25.57 -40.60 18.14
CA PRO A 180 24.17 -40.85 18.50
C PRO A 180 23.83 -40.59 19.98
N ASP A 181 24.71 -40.95 20.91
CA ASP A 181 24.46 -40.74 22.34
C ASP A 181 24.57 -39.27 22.73
N GLU A 182 25.59 -38.57 22.22
CA GLU A 182 25.76 -37.13 22.38
C GLU A 182 24.58 -36.35 21.78
N LEU A 183 24.07 -36.77 20.64
CA LEU A 183 22.91 -36.16 20.00
C LEU A 183 21.65 -36.34 20.86
N GLN A 184 21.42 -37.52 21.43
CA GLN A 184 20.27 -37.75 22.34
C GLN A 184 20.32 -36.86 23.57
N GLU A 185 21.48 -36.59 24.15
CA GLU A 185 21.63 -35.65 25.26
C GLU A 185 21.44 -34.21 24.79
N ALA A 186 22.03 -33.81 23.67
CA ALA A 186 21.90 -32.45 23.14
C ALA A 186 20.46 -32.08 22.76
N LEU A 187 19.63 -33.02 22.32
CA LEU A 187 18.22 -32.83 22.00
C LEU A 187 17.33 -32.50 23.24
N LYS A 188 17.88 -32.64 24.44
CA LYS A 188 17.20 -32.20 25.69
C LYS A 188 17.43 -30.70 25.99
N GLU A 189 18.40 -30.09 25.33
CA GLU A 189 18.75 -28.68 25.42
C GLU A 189 18.03 -27.86 24.34
N ASP A 190 18.18 -26.53 24.37
CA ASP A 190 17.71 -25.65 23.32
C ASP A 190 18.47 -25.87 22.02
N TYR A 191 17.76 -25.98 20.91
CA TYR A 191 18.35 -26.15 19.59
C TYR A 191 17.60 -25.32 18.53
N VAL A 192 18.26 -25.12 17.41
CA VAL A 192 17.65 -24.62 16.19
C VAL A 192 17.78 -25.64 15.07
N VAL A 193 16.93 -25.57 14.06
CA VAL A 193 17.08 -26.41 12.86
C VAL A 193 17.56 -25.54 11.70
N ARG A 194 18.62 -25.97 11.03
CA ARG A 194 19.22 -25.28 9.89
C ARG A 194 19.05 -26.04 8.59
N LEU A 195 18.89 -25.31 7.48
CA LEU A 195 19.00 -25.90 6.14
C LEU A 195 20.45 -26.28 5.86
N LYS A 196 20.68 -27.48 5.35
CA LYS A 196 22.00 -27.97 4.95
C LYS A 196 22.27 -27.62 3.49
N ILE A 197 22.91 -26.50 3.25
CA ILE A 197 23.24 -26.05 1.89
C ILE A 197 24.44 -26.87 1.34
N VAL A 198 24.28 -27.37 0.12
CA VAL A 198 25.37 -28.05 -0.61
C VAL A 198 26.25 -26.97 -1.27
N SER A 199 27.59 -27.10 -1.09
CA SER A 199 28.57 -26.19 -1.69
C SER A 199 28.66 -26.35 -3.21
N ASP A 200 29.25 -25.36 -3.85
CA ASP A 200 29.65 -25.35 -5.26
C ASP A 200 28.49 -25.56 -6.24
N GLN A 201 27.32 -25.10 -5.85
CA GLN A 201 26.12 -25.13 -6.69
C GLN A 201 25.70 -23.72 -7.11
N ARG A 202 25.16 -23.62 -8.31
CA ARG A 202 24.58 -22.40 -8.84
C ARG A 202 23.08 -22.42 -8.63
N VAL A 203 22.58 -21.54 -7.76
CA VAL A 203 21.14 -21.39 -7.47
C VAL A 203 20.59 -20.32 -8.41
N SER A 204 19.73 -20.73 -9.33
CA SER A 204 19.09 -19.81 -10.30
C SER A 204 17.57 -19.89 -10.21
N ILE A 205 16.91 -18.73 -10.25
CA ILE A 205 15.46 -18.63 -10.29
C ILE A 205 15.06 -17.40 -11.11
N THR A 206 13.97 -17.51 -11.86
CA THR A 206 13.46 -16.42 -12.68
C THR A 206 12.45 -15.59 -11.90
N ASP A 207 12.64 -14.27 -11.93
CA ASP A 207 11.67 -13.28 -11.49
C ASP A 207 11.06 -12.58 -12.71
N GLU A 208 9.74 -12.48 -12.78
CA GLU A 208 9.02 -11.95 -13.94
C GLU A 208 9.33 -10.45 -14.21
N VAL A 209 9.75 -9.70 -13.17
CA VAL A 209 10.10 -8.27 -13.28
C VAL A 209 11.61 -8.06 -13.36
N ARG A 210 12.39 -8.79 -12.54
CA ARG A 210 13.84 -8.60 -12.38
C ARG A 210 14.67 -9.46 -13.32
N GLY A 211 14.07 -10.48 -13.94
CA GLY A 211 14.76 -11.46 -14.76
C GLY A 211 15.45 -12.54 -13.90
N ASN A 212 16.48 -13.19 -14.46
CA ASN A 212 17.17 -14.27 -13.76
C ASN A 212 18.00 -13.75 -12.58
N VAL A 213 17.73 -14.32 -11.41
CA VAL A 213 18.51 -14.12 -10.19
C VAL A 213 19.37 -15.37 -9.97
N THR A 214 20.67 -15.20 -9.91
CA THR A 214 21.62 -16.30 -9.77
C THR A 214 22.62 -15.98 -8.68
N VAL A 215 22.84 -16.95 -7.77
CA VAL A 215 23.78 -16.83 -6.64
C VAL A 215 24.53 -18.15 -6.49
N GLU A 216 25.83 -18.06 -6.22
CA GLU A 216 26.62 -19.23 -5.83
C GLU A 216 26.25 -19.66 -4.39
N SER A 217 26.02 -20.97 -4.18
CA SER A 217 25.57 -21.51 -2.89
C SER A 217 26.56 -21.25 -1.74
N ASN A 218 27.85 -21.11 -2.05
CA ASN A 218 28.90 -20.78 -1.08
C ASN A 218 28.75 -19.37 -0.47
N LEU A 219 27.91 -18.52 -1.08
CA LEU A 219 27.58 -17.19 -0.57
C LEU A 219 26.34 -17.19 0.34
N LEU A 220 25.69 -18.32 0.50
CA LEU A 220 24.48 -18.49 1.31
C LEU A 220 24.83 -19.15 2.66
N ASP A 221 24.13 -18.70 3.71
CA ASP A 221 24.22 -19.31 5.03
C ASP A 221 23.32 -20.54 5.12
N ASP A 222 23.67 -21.52 5.95
CA ASP A 222 22.75 -22.53 6.46
C ASP A 222 21.72 -21.86 7.36
N LYS A 223 20.73 -21.22 6.76
CA LYS A 223 19.72 -20.42 7.50
C LYS A 223 18.97 -21.28 8.50
N ILE A 224 18.67 -20.69 9.65
CA ILE A 224 17.77 -21.28 10.61
C ILE A 224 16.38 -21.36 9.96
N LEU A 225 15.79 -22.54 9.98
CA LEU A 225 14.42 -22.81 9.54
C LEU A 225 13.46 -22.78 10.72
N MET A 226 13.85 -23.44 11.85
CA MET A 226 13.09 -23.42 13.10
C MET A 226 13.92 -22.84 14.23
N LYS A 227 13.33 -21.95 15.00
CA LYS A 227 13.90 -21.32 16.20
C LYS A 227 13.77 -22.26 17.41
N SER A 228 14.50 -21.98 18.50
CA SER A 228 14.44 -22.74 19.74
C SER A 228 13.07 -22.66 20.45
N ASP A 229 12.28 -21.60 20.21
CA ASP A 229 10.90 -21.49 20.69
C ASP A 229 9.90 -22.39 19.93
N GLY A 230 10.38 -23.15 18.94
CA GLY A 230 9.58 -24.02 18.09
C GLY A 230 8.75 -23.27 17.03
N MET A 231 9.02 -21.98 16.82
CA MET A 231 8.43 -21.21 15.72
C MET A 231 9.36 -21.19 14.49
N PRO A 232 8.80 -21.18 13.28
CA PRO A 232 9.60 -21.10 12.07
C PRO A 232 10.21 -19.70 11.91
N THR A 233 11.29 -19.64 11.14
CA THR A 233 11.73 -18.35 10.59
C THR A 233 10.89 -17.97 9.36
N TYR A 234 10.96 -16.69 8.98
CA TYR A 234 10.28 -16.16 7.80
C TYR A 234 10.47 -17.03 6.54
N HIS A 235 11.71 -17.45 6.25
CA HIS A 235 12.01 -18.19 5.03
C HIS A 235 11.26 -19.54 4.96
N PHE A 236 11.23 -20.25 6.08
CA PHE A 236 10.58 -21.55 6.14
C PHE A 236 9.06 -21.44 6.14
N ALA A 237 8.51 -20.59 7.02
CA ALA A 237 7.07 -20.35 7.10
C ALA A 237 6.48 -19.91 5.74
N ASN A 238 7.14 -18.95 5.10
CA ASN A 238 6.69 -18.38 3.82
C ASN A 238 6.59 -19.46 2.73
N VAL A 239 7.61 -20.33 2.58
CA VAL A 239 7.63 -21.40 1.56
C VAL A 239 6.58 -22.47 1.85
N VAL A 240 6.48 -22.93 3.11
CA VAL A 240 5.49 -23.94 3.51
C VAL A 240 4.07 -23.43 3.28
N ASP A 241 3.80 -22.19 3.69
CA ASP A 241 2.47 -21.60 3.55
C ASP A 241 2.12 -21.31 2.09
N ASP A 242 3.04 -20.78 1.30
CA ASP A 242 2.81 -20.53 -0.12
C ASP A 242 2.48 -21.87 -0.85
N ARG A 243 3.13 -22.95 -0.48
CA ARG A 243 2.81 -24.30 -1.02
C ARG A 243 1.44 -24.79 -0.59
N LEU A 244 1.14 -24.75 0.72
CA LEU A 244 -0.09 -25.31 1.29
C LEU A 244 -1.33 -24.44 0.99
N MET A 245 -1.16 -23.13 0.77
CA MET A 245 -2.21 -22.22 0.32
C MET A 245 -2.32 -22.18 -1.21
N GLU A 246 -1.59 -23.05 -1.92
CA GLU A 246 -1.61 -23.16 -3.39
C GLU A 246 -1.29 -21.83 -4.10
N ILE A 247 -0.39 -21.02 -3.54
CA ILE A 247 0.02 -19.75 -4.13
C ILE A 247 0.71 -20.01 -5.48
N THR A 248 0.18 -19.41 -6.54
CA THR A 248 0.73 -19.54 -7.89
C THR A 248 1.70 -18.43 -8.24
N THR A 249 1.58 -17.29 -7.58
CA THR A 249 2.43 -16.13 -7.85
C THR A 249 2.66 -15.32 -6.58
N VAL A 250 3.92 -15.06 -6.29
CA VAL A 250 4.39 -14.26 -5.16
C VAL A 250 4.72 -12.85 -5.64
N ILE A 251 3.95 -11.85 -5.22
CA ILE A 251 4.19 -10.44 -5.51
C ILE A 251 4.57 -9.74 -4.21
N ARG A 252 5.77 -9.15 -4.13
CA ARG A 252 6.30 -8.48 -2.93
C ARG A 252 7.33 -7.41 -3.27
N GLY A 253 7.72 -6.60 -2.30
CA GLY A 253 8.74 -5.56 -2.50
C GLY A 253 10.14 -6.13 -2.81
N GLU A 254 10.95 -5.40 -3.57
CA GLU A 254 12.30 -5.82 -3.99
C GLU A 254 13.29 -5.94 -2.83
N GLU A 255 12.98 -5.40 -1.66
CA GLU A 255 13.76 -5.62 -0.44
C GLU A 255 13.86 -7.11 -0.06
N TRP A 256 12.95 -7.95 -0.56
CA TRP A 256 12.92 -9.39 -0.36
C TRP A 256 13.63 -10.18 -1.48
N LEU A 257 14.12 -9.51 -2.52
CA LEU A 257 14.84 -10.16 -3.62
C LEU A 257 16.05 -10.98 -3.15
N PRO A 258 16.85 -10.54 -2.15
CA PRO A 258 17.95 -11.33 -1.60
C PRO A 258 17.51 -12.64 -0.94
N SER A 259 16.25 -12.77 -0.54
CA SER A 259 15.69 -14.00 0.05
C SER A 259 15.31 -15.05 -1.00
N LEU A 260 15.19 -14.67 -2.26
CA LEU A 260 14.67 -15.52 -3.32
C LEU A 260 15.51 -16.80 -3.54
N PRO A 261 16.86 -16.77 -3.58
CA PRO A 261 17.66 -17.97 -3.69
C PRO A 261 17.46 -18.96 -2.51
N MET A 262 17.29 -18.42 -1.29
CA MET A 262 17.01 -19.26 -0.11
C MET A 262 15.64 -19.94 -0.22
N HIS A 263 14.60 -19.22 -0.66
CA HIS A 263 13.29 -19.82 -0.89
C HIS A 263 13.38 -20.93 -1.95
N LYS A 264 14.13 -20.71 -3.05
CA LYS A 264 14.36 -21.74 -4.08
C LYS A 264 14.97 -23.02 -3.48
N LEU A 265 15.99 -22.89 -2.63
CA LEU A 265 16.62 -24.03 -1.97
C LEU A 265 15.65 -24.79 -1.05
N ILE A 266 14.73 -24.08 -0.36
CA ILE A 266 13.73 -24.73 0.48
C ILE A 266 12.68 -25.47 -0.39
N TYR A 267 12.22 -24.87 -1.51
CA TYR A 267 11.36 -25.57 -2.48
C TYR A 267 12.05 -26.83 -3.01
N ASP A 268 13.32 -26.73 -3.39
CA ASP A 268 14.11 -27.86 -3.87
C ASP A 268 14.28 -28.95 -2.82
N ALA A 269 14.49 -28.57 -1.56
CA ALA A 269 14.64 -29.50 -0.43
C ALA A 269 13.39 -30.37 -0.23
N PHE A 270 12.21 -29.83 -0.54
CA PHE A 270 10.95 -30.57 -0.54
C PHE A 270 10.62 -31.25 -1.88
N GLY A 271 11.38 -31.01 -2.93
CA GLY A 271 11.01 -31.41 -4.29
C GLY A 271 9.75 -30.69 -4.82
N TRP A 272 9.45 -29.53 -4.32
CA TRP A 272 8.28 -28.74 -4.73
C TRP A 272 8.62 -27.78 -5.86
N GLU A 273 7.70 -27.64 -6.81
CA GLU A 273 7.79 -26.62 -7.84
C GLU A 273 7.49 -25.24 -7.21
N PRO A 274 8.38 -24.25 -7.36
CA PRO A 274 8.15 -22.91 -6.80
C PRO A 274 7.06 -22.14 -7.58
N PRO A 275 6.34 -21.20 -6.95
CA PRO A 275 5.46 -20.28 -7.65
C PRO A 275 6.26 -19.32 -8.54
N LYS A 276 5.56 -18.56 -9.38
CA LYS A 276 6.16 -17.40 -10.06
C LYS A 276 6.49 -16.32 -9.04
N PHE A 277 7.54 -15.53 -9.31
CA PHE A 277 7.96 -14.42 -8.45
C PHE A 277 7.95 -13.10 -9.21
N MET A 278 7.50 -12.04 -8.53
CA MET A 278 7.49 -10.66 -9.00
C MET A 278 7.95 -9.75 -7.87
N HIS A 279 9.14 -9.17 -8.00
CA HIS A 279 9.66 -8.20 -7.04
C HIS A 279 9.45 -6.78 -7.52
N LEU A 280 8.56 -6.07 -6.81
CA LEU A 280 8.15 -4.69 -7.12
C LEU A 280 9.24 -3.69 -6.73
N PRO A 281 9.44 -2.62 -7.53
CA PRO A 281 10.40 -1.57 -7.18
C PRO A 281 10.02 -0.85 -5.88
N LEU A 282 11.00 -0.27 -5.20
CA LEU A 282 10.75 0.55 -4.00
C LEU A 282 9.99 1.83 -4.35
N ILE A 283 9.18 2.31 -3.40
CA ILE A 283 8.78 3.72 -3.37
C ILE A 283 9.94 4.49 -2.74
N LEU A 284 10.51 5.41 -3.51
CA LEU A 284 11.63 6.23 -3.10
C LEU A 284 11.12 7.52 -2.43
N LYS A 285 11.89 8.06 -1.50
CA LYS A 285 11.58 9.35 -0.88
C LYS A 285 11.59 10.51 -1.87
N PRO A 286 10.90 11.63 -1.59
CA PRO A 286 10.79 12.78 -2.49
C PRO A 286 12.15 13.34 -2.93
N SER A 287 13.12 13.38 -2.03
CA SER A 287 14.46 13.91 -2.29
C SER A 287 15.55 12.94 -1.87
N GLY A 288 16.69 12.97 -2.56
CA GLY A 288 17.84 12.10 -2.26
C GLY A 288 17.66 10.65 -2.68
N LYS A 289 18.38 9.73 -2.03
CA LYS A 289 18.37 8.27 -2.31
C LYS A 289 17.73 7.51 -1.15
N GLY A 290 17.08 6.40 -1.45
CA GLY A 290 16.55 5.44 -0.47
C GLY A 290 15.05 5.31 -0.46
N LYS A 291 14.56 4.31 0.30
CA LYS A 291 13.16 3.97 0.47
C LYS A 291 12.43 5.05 1.29
N LEU A 292 11.21 5.36 0.90
CA LEU A 292 10.30 6.22 1.66
C LEU A 292 10.03 5.63 3.05
N SER A 293 10.09 6.48 4.06
CA SER A 293 9.91 6.09 5.47
C SER A 293 9.00 7.07 6.21
N LYS A 294 8.51 6.66 7.40
CA LYS A 294 7.74 7.54 8.29
C LYS A 294 8.47 8.87 8.57
N ARG A 295 9.78 8.81 8.81
CA ARG A 295 10.59 10.03 9.11
C ARG A 295 10.57 11.06 7.98
N ASP A 296 10.44 10.60 6.72
CA ASP A 296 10.35 11.52 5.58
C ASP A 296 8.99 12.24 5.59
N GLY A 297 7.90 11.52 5.91
CA GLY A 297 6.56 12.10 6.09
C GLY A 297 6.50 13.10 7.25
N ASP A 298 7.01 12.71 8.41
CA ASP A 298 7.05 13.57 9.61
C ASP A 298 7.85 14.86 9.36
N LYS A 299 8.94 14.78 8.59
CA LYS A 299 9.80 15.94 8.26
C LYS A 299 9.13 16.89 7.27
N ASP A 300 8.51 16.37 6.23
CA ASP A 300 8.04 17.15 5.09
C ASP A 300 6.50 17.37 5.11
N GLY A 301 5.81 16.90 6.17
CA GLY A 301 4.40 17.17 6.46
C GLY A 301 3.40 16.43 5.56
N PHE A 302 3.73 15.22 5.10
CA PHE A 302 2.82 14.39 4.31
C PHE A 302 2.58 13.02 4.93
N PRO A 303 1.39 12.39 4.73
CA PRO A 303 1.09 11.08 5.27
C PRO A 303 1.84 9.97 4.54
N VAL A 304 2.22 8.93 5.27
CA VAL A 304 2.79 7.69 4.71
C VAL A 304 1.97 6.45 5.06
N PHE A 305 0.83 6.65 5.72
CA PHE A 305 -0.12 5.61 6.11
C PHE A 305 -1.49 5.87 5.49
N PRO A 306 -2.25 4.85 5.08
CA PRO A 306 -3.59 5.05 4.55
C PRO A 306 -4.57 5.64 5.55
N LEU A 307 -4.50 5.22 6.81
CA LEU A 307 -5.39 5.61 7.90
C LEU A 307 -4.58 6.18 9.07
N GLN A 308 -5.24 6.88 9.98
CA GLN A 308 -4.65 7.35 11.23
C GLN A 308 -4.14 6.20 12.09
N TRP A 309 -3.00 6.41 12.74
CA TRP A 309 -2.45 5.51 13.74
C TRP A 309 -2.13 6.26 15.03
N GLY A 310 -2.84 5.91 16.10
CA GLY A 310 -2.76 6.66 17.36
C GLY A 310 -3.31 8.09 17.21
N SER A 311 -2.96 8.98 18.16
CA SER A 311 -3.40 10.38 18.17
C SER A 311 -2.57 11.29 17.23
N ASP A 312 -1.32 10.92 16.97
CA ASP A 312 -0.29 11.85 16.48
C ASP A 312 0.10 11.62 15.00
N THR A 313 -0.45 10.57 14.36
CA THR A 313 -0.08 10.24 12.99
C THR A 313 -1.33 10.17 12.10
N ALA A 314 -1.62 11.27 11.39
CA ALA A 314 -2.69 11.30 10.42
C ALA A 314 -2.38 10.42 9.21
N GLY A 315 -3.41 9.76 8.67
CA GLY A 315 -3.34 9.02 7.42
C GLY A 315 -3.89 9.82 6.24
N PHE A 316 -3.80 9.25 5.03
CA PHE A 316 -4.36 9.85 3.83
C PHE A 316 -5.87 10.11 3.97
N ARG A 317 -6.62 9.19 4.61
CA ARG A 317 -8.06 9.36 4.88
C ARG A 317 -8.33 10.59 5.71
N GLU A 318 -7.60 10.77 6.80
CA GLU A 318 -7.76 11.89 7.74
C GLU A 318 -7.32 13.22 7.11
N MET A 319 -6.41 13.19 6.14
CA MET A 319 -6.05 14.36 5.34
C MET A 319 -6.99 14.60 4.14
N GLY A 320 -8.14 13.92 4.13
CA GLY A 320 -9.21 14.16 3.17
C GLY A 320 -9.00 13.59 1.76
N PHE A 321 -8.15 12.58 1.62
CA PHE A 321 -8.05 11.84 0.36
C PHE A 321 -9.22 10.87 0.19
N LEU A 322 -9.69 10.75 -1.05
CA LEU A 322 -10.60 9.66 -1.42
C LEU A 322 -9.81 8.36 -1.61
N PRO A 323 -10.36 7.18 -1.24
CA PRO A 323 -9.67 5.91 -1.45
C PRO A 323 -9.29 5.69 -2.92
N LYS A 324 -10.20 6.01 -3.87
CA LYS A 324 -9.93 5.91 -5.31
C LYS A 324 -8.80 6.83 -5.78
N GLY A 325 -8.64 8.03 -5.19
CA GLY A 325 -7.53 8.94 -5.48
C GLY A 325 -6.19 8.36 -5.02
N LEU A 326 -6.14 7.82 -3.80
CA LEU A 326 -4.94 7.17 -3.28
C LEU A 326 -4.56 5.92 -4.09
N ILE A 327 -5.52 5.04 -4.39
CA ILE A 327 -5.28 3.81 -5.15
C ILE A 327 -4.76 4.11 -6.55
N ASN A 328 -5.38 5.04 -7.26
CA ASN A 328 -4.92 5.45 -8.58
C ASN A 328 -3.48 5.99 -8.52
N TYR A 329 -3.18 6.85 -7.57
CA TYR A 329 -1.82 7.36 -7.37
C TYR A 329 -0.81 6.24 -7.06
N LEU A 330 -1.15 5.31 -6.15
CA LEU A 330 -0.28 4.19 -5.79
C LEU A 330 -0.03 3.22 -6.94
N ALA A 331 -1.02 3.01 -7.82
CA ALA A 331 -0.84 2.19 -9.02
C ALA A 331 0.27 2.75 -9.91
N PHE A 332 0.29 4.07 -10.13
CA PHE A 332 1.32 4.74 -10.94
C PHE A 332 2.70 4.83 -10.26
N LEU A 333 2.81 4.50 -8.98
CA LEU A 333 4.11 4.35 -8.34
C LEU A 333 4.75 2.99 -8.64
N GLY A 334 5.15 2.79 -9.89
CA GLY A 334 5.85 1.60 -10.36
C GLY A 334 5.08 0.74 -11.37
N TRP A 335 3.97 1.24 -11.90
CA TRP A 335 3.24 0.63 -13.01
C TRP A 335 2.66 1.73 -13.93
N ASN A 336 2.50 1.43 -15.22
CA ASN A 336 1.66 2.17 -16.14
C ASN A 336 1.09 1.21 -17.22
N ASP A 337 0.02 1.62 -17.85
CA ASP A 337 -0.64 0.86 -18.91
C ASP A 337 0.00 1.04 -20.30
N GLY A 338 0.97 1.96 -20.42
CA GLY A 338 1.62 2.35 -21.68
C GLY A 338 0.85 3.40 -22.49
N GLY A 339 -0.30 3.87 -21.99
CA GLY A 339 -1.12 4.92 -22.60
C GLY A 339 -0.89 6.30 -21.98
N GLU A 340 -1.72 7.27 -22.38
CA GLU A 340 -1.72 8.65 -21.87
C GLU A 340 -2.73 8.87 -20.73
N LYS A 341 -3.56 7.87 -20.44
CA LYS A 341 -4.58 7.94 -19.39
C LYS A 341 -3.91 7.93 -18.01
N GLU A 342 -4.22 8.92 -17.19
CA GLU A 342 -3.71 9.02 -15.83
C GLU A 342 -4.78 8.75 -14.74
N LEU A 343 -6.05 8.80 -15.11
CA LEU A 343 -7.15 8.66 -14.16
C LEU A 343 -7.91 7.36 -14.37
N PHE A 344 -7.85 6.49 -13.37
CA PHE A 344 -8.45 5.15 -13.40
C PHE A 344 -9.35 4.93 -12.18
N SER A 345 -10.48 4.29 -12.37
CA SER A 345 -11.20 3.64 -11.28
C SER A 345 -10.49 2.34 -10.86
N LEU A 346 -10.92 1.72 -9.75
CA LEU A 346 -10.36 0.44 -9.33
C LEU A 346 -10.65 -0.66 -10.39
N GLU A 347 -11.86 -0.68 -10.93
CA GLU A 347 -12.28 -1.61 -11.97
C GLU A 347 -11.47 -1.44 -13.27
N GLU A 348 -11.21 -0.20 -13.67
CA GLU A 348 -10.36 0.09 -14.82
C GLU A 348 -8.90 -0.34 -14.59
N LEU A 349 -8.40 -0.20 -13.35
CA LEU A 349 -7.09 -0.73 -12.98
C LEU A 349 -7.08 -2.27 -13.03
N GLU A 350 -8.13 -2.94 -12.55
CA GLU A 350 -8.28 -4.40 -12.64
C GLU A 350 -8.22 -4.88 -14.08
N GLU A 351 -8.93 -4.19 -14.98
CA GLU A 351 -8.95 -4.52 -16.41
C GLU A 351 -7.64 -4.20 -17.12
N GLY A 352 -7.00 -3.08 -16.79
CA GLY A 352 -5.77 -2.60 -17.42
C GLY A 352 -4.50 -3.27 -16.93
N PHE A 353 -4.50 -3.81 -15.69
CA PHE A 353 -3.28 -4.28 -15.04
C PHE A 353 -2.55 -5.36 -15.85
N SER A 354 -1.25 -5.16 -16.03
CA SER A 354 -0.36 -6.13 -16.70
C SER A 354 1.01 -6.17 -16.03
N VAL A 355 1.64 -7.33 -16.03
CA VAL A 355 3.01 -7.50 -15.52
C VAL A 355 4.01 -6.70 -16.35
N ALA A 356 3.78 -6.59 -17.66
CA ALA A 356 4.63 -5.82 -18.56
C ALA A 356 4.67 -4.32 -18.25
N GLY A 357 3.60 -3.79 -17.63
CA GLY A 357 3.53 -2.39 -17.18
C GLY A 357 4.30 -2.11 -15.89
N ILE A 358 4.75 -3.15 -15.16
CA ILE A 358 5.52 -2.98 -13.93
C ILE A 358 6.93 -2.47 -14.27
N GLN A 359 7.28 -1.32 -13.71
CA GLN A 359 8.58 -0.68 -13.93
C GLN A 359 9.67 -1.38 -13.12
N LYS A 360 10.90 -1.40 -13.65
CA LYS A 360 12.06 -1.95 -12.92
C LYS A 360 12.68 -0.95 -11.95
N GLY A 361 12.60 0.35 -12.24
CA GLY A 361 13.13 1.41 -11.41
C GLY A 361 12.22 1.79 -10.26
N GLY A 362 12.79 2.24 -9.13
CA GLY A 362 12.00 2.79 -8.03
C GLY A 362 11.26 4.06 -8.44
N ALA A 363 9.99 4.17 -8.05
CA ALA A 363 9.16 5.34 -8.29
C ALA A 363 9.31 6.34 -7.13
N ARG A 364 9.55 7.61 -7.46
CA ARG A 364 9.69 8.67 -6.44
C ARG A 364 8.32 9.13 -5.97
N PHE A 365 8.14 9.17 -4.65
CA PHE A 365 6.94 9.72 -4.04
C PHE A 365 6.86 11.23 -4.30
N ASP A 366 5.69 11.70 -4.69
CA ASP A 366 5.38 13.10 -4.94
C ASP A 366 4.00 13.42 -4.35
N TYR A 367 3.99 14.20 -3.25
CA TYR A 367 2.75 14.51 -2.54
C TYR A 367 1.85 15.47 -3.33
N GLU A 368 2.43 16.41 -4.08
CA GLU A 368 1.65 17.33 -4.93
C GLU A 368 0.98 16.58 -6.08
N LYS A 369 1.67 15.59 -6.69
CA LYS A 369 1.03 14.71 -7.68
C LYS A 369 -0.07 13.86 -7.06
N ALA A 370 0.11 13.38 -5.82
CA ALA A 370 -0.95 12.65 -5.09
C ALA A 370 -2.20 13.53 -4.90
N LYS A 371 -2.02 14.78 -4.45
CA LYS A 371 -3.11 15.76 -4.32
C LYS A 371 -3.78 16.05 -5.67
N SER A 372 -2.99 16.23 -6.72
CA SER A 372 -3.51 16.48 -8.07
C SER A 372 -4.38 15.33 -8.59
N VAL A 373 -3.96 14.08 -8.37
CA VAL A 373 -4.75 12.89 -8.72
C VAL A 373 -6.04 12.84 -7.89
N ASN A 374 -5.95 13.11 -6.59
CA ASN A 374 -7.11 13.14 -5.71
C ASN A 374 -8.11 14.24 -6.11
N HIS A 375 -7.64 15.44 -6.45
CA HIS A 375 -8.45 16.53 -6.98
C HIS A 375 -9.26 16.11 -8.21
N GLN A 376 -8.63 15.42 -9.15
CA GLN A 376 -9.33 14.95 -10.35
C GLN A 376 -10.44 13.91 -10.02
N HIS A 377 -10.22 13.08 -9.02
CA HIS A 377 -11.26 12.17 -8.52
C HIS A 377 -12.36 12.92 -7.76
N LEU A 378 -12.01 13.90 -6.94
CA LEU A 378 -12.98 14.76 -6.25
C LEU A 378 -13.88 15.48 -7.27
N SER A 379 -13.31 16.16 -8.26
CA SER A 379 -14.04 16.92 -9.27
C SER A 379 -15.02 16.09 -10.11
N ARG A 380 -14.74 14.78 -10.26
CA ARG A 380 -15.59 13.85 -11.05
C ARG A 380 -16.57 13.04 -10.21
N THR A 381 -16.51 13.15 -8.89
CA THR A 381 -17.49 12.49 -8.01
C THR A 381 -18.71 13.37 -7.87
N SER A 382 -19.92 12.80 -7.96
CA SER A 382 -21.13 13.62 -7.79
C SER A 382 -21.19 14.22 -6.38
N PRO A 383 -21.69 15.46 -6.23
CA PRO A 383 -21.91 16.06 -4.90
C PRO A 383 -22.78 15.18 -4.00
N ASP A 384 -23.80 14.50 -4.55
CA ASP A 384 -24.67 13.56 -3.83
C ASP A 384 -23.90 12.37 -3.23
N THR A 385 -22.81 11.94 -3.90
CA THR A 385 -21.95 10.87 -3.36
C THR A 385 -20.99 11.45 -2.31
N LEU A 386 -20.43 12.62 -2.55
CA LEU A 386 -19.46 13.23 -1.63
C LEU A 386 -20.11 13.68 -0.32
N ILE A 387 -21.37 14.11 -0.33
CA ILE A 387 -22.10 14.55 0.86
C ILE A 387 -22.22 13.42 1.91
N GLU A 388 -22.16 12.15 1.48
CA GLU A 388 -22.21 11.02 2.39
C GLU A 388 -20.89 10.76 3.12
N ASN A 389 -19.80 11.39 2.68
CA ASN A 389 -18.50 11.26 3.33
C ASN A 389 -18.53 11.91 4.72
N SER A 390 -18.03 11.19 5.73
CA SER A 390 -18.04 11.64 7.14
C SER A 390 -17.34 12.97 7.34
N LYS A 391 -16.24 13.23 6.63
CA LYS A 391 -15.48 14.47 6.71
C LYS A 391 -16.23 15.65 6.08
N VAL A 392 -16.92 15.43 4.99
CA VAL A 392 -17.81 16.45 4.40
C VAL A 392 -18.94 16.80 5.36
N LYS A 393 -19.58 15.78 5.95
CA LYS A 393 -20.63 15.96 6.96
C LYS A 393 -20.13 16.75 8.18
N GLU A 394 -18.92 16.45 8.65
CA GLU A 394 -18.30 17.17 9.76
C GLU A 394 -18.10 18.66 9.44
N VAL A 395 -17.51 18.98 8.29
CA VAL A 395 -17.24 20.37 7.88
C VAL A 395 -18.54 21.14 7.65
N LEU A 396 -19.54 20.50 7.06
CA LEU A 396 -20.82 21.13 6.74
C LEU A 396 -21.81 21.18 7.93
N ALA A 397 -21.51 20.52 9.05
CA ALA A 397 -22.39 20.50 10.23
C ALA A 397 -22.76 21.88 10.78
N ASP A 398 -21.92 22.89 10.53
CA ASP A 398 -22.16 24.28 10.95
C ASP A 398 -23.10 25.07 10.00
N PHE A 399 -23.53 24.47 8.90
CA PHE A 399 -24.41 25.08 7.90
C PHE A 399 -25.78 24.39 7.88
N PRO A 400 -26.86 25.11 7.46
CA PRO A 400 -28.15 24.48 7.26
C PRO A 400 -28.10 23.31 6.28
N VAL A 401 -28.76 22.20 6.60
CA VAL A 401 -28.70 20.94 5.82
C VAL A 401 -29.13 21.16 4.35
N GLU A 402 -30.13 22.01 4.13
CA GLU A 402 -30.64 22.36 2.80
C GLU A 402 -29.62 23.07 1.92
N LYS A 403 -28.56 23.63 2.50
CA LYS A 403 -27.47 24.32 1.76
C LYS A 403 -26.25 23.41 1.50
N HIS A 404 -26.20 22.22 2.07
CA HIS A 404 -25.01 21.37 2.00
C HIS A 404 -24.61 21.00 0.56
N LEU A 405 -25.57 20.61 -0.27
CA LEU A 405 -25.31 20.26 -1.67
C LEU A 405 -24.87 21.49 -2.50
N ASP A 406 -25.49 22.64 -2.27
CA ASP A 406 -25.13 23.89 -2.96
C ASP A 406 -23.71 24.33 -2.59
N ILE A 407 -23.36 24.27 -1.29
CA ILE A 407 -22.01 24.55 -0.80
C ILE A 407 -21.02 23.60 -1.47
N LEU A 408 -21.26 22.29 -1.38
CA LEU A 408 -20.35 21.29 -1.92
C LEU A 408 -20.16 21.46 -3.43
N SER A 409 -21.24 21.65 -4.18
CA SER A 409 -21.22 21.87 -5.63
C SER A 409 -20.43 23.12 -6.02
N LEU A 410 -20.52 24.18 -5.22
CA LEU A 410 -19.84 25.45 -5.48
C LEU A 410 -18.32 25.36 -5.24
N PHE A 411 -17.88 24.55 -4.28
CA PHE A 411 -16.47 24.50 -3.88
C PHE A 411 -15.71 23.27 -4.39
N GLN A 412 -16.39 22.20 -4.78
CA GLN A 412 -15.81 20.90 -5.12
C GLN A 412 -14.64 20.98 -6.13
N GLU A 413 -14.78 21.77 -7.20
CA GLU A 413 -13.74 21.94 -8.22
C GLU A 413 -12.47 22.66 -7.71
N ARG A 414 -12.47 23.11 -6.47
CA ARG A 414 -11.35 23.81 -5.84
C ARG A 414 -10.60 22.94 -4.84
N LEU A 415 -11.18 21.79 -4.48
CA LEU A 415 -10.65 20.91 -3.44
C LEU A 415 -9.57 19.96 -3.99
N TYR A 416 -8.39 20.00 -3.43
CA TYR A 416 -7.35 18.99 -3.61
C TYR A 416 -7.54 17.84 -2.64
N THR A 417 -8.03 18.14 -1.44
CA THR A 417 -8.45 17.21 -0.41
C THR A 417 -9.77 17.67 0.20
N LEU A 418 -10.48 16.79 0.91
CA LEU A 418 -11.71 17.17 1.60
C LEU A 418 -11.47 18.14 2.77
N ASP A 419 -10.23 18.20 3.30
CA ASP A 419 -9.84 19.17 4.33
C ASP A 419 -9.90 20.59 3.83
N ASP A 420 -9.63 20.82 2.55
CA ASP A 420 -9.67 22.15 1.94
C ASP A 420 -11.06 22.78 2.04
N LEU A 421 -12.12 21.96 2.12
CA LEU A 421 -13.51 22.44 2.23
C LEU A 421 -13.70 23.35 3.45
N LYS A 422 -13.03 23.04 4.57
CA LYS A 422 -13.12 23.84 5.79
C LYS A 422 -12.58 25.27 5.59
N GLU A 423 -11.45 25.39 4.91
CA GLU A 423 -10.83 26.69 4.62
C GLU A 423 -11.61 27.44 3.54
N GLU A 424 -11.97 26.75 2.45
CA GLU A 424 -12.70 27.34 1.33
C GLU A 424 -14.08 27.85 1.74
N THR A 425 -14.77 27.23 2.71
CA THR A 425 -16.10 27.64 3.19
C THR A 425 -16.06 28.62 4.38
N ALA A 426 -14.90 28.86 4.99
CA ALA A 426 -14.79 29.66 6.21
C ALA A 426 -15.43 31.07 6.06
N PHE A 427 -15.27 31.72 4.91
CA PHE A 427 -15.85 33.07 4.66
C PHE A 427 -17.37 33.05 4.60
N LEU A 428 -18.04 31.92 4.40
CA LEU A 428 -19.50 31.87 4.44
C LEU A 428 -20.04 32.21 5.84
N LYS A 429 -19.29 31.87 6.91
CA LYS A 429 -19.64 32.22 8.31
C LYS A 429 -19.31 33.70 8.61
N ALA A 430 -18.12 34.13 8.23
CA ALA A 430 -17.67 35.52 8.38
C ALA A 430 -16.70 35.87 7.25
N PRO A 431 -16.76 37.07 6.65
CA PRO A 431 -15.83 37.44 5.59
C PRO A 431 -14.38 37.39 6.10
N TYR A 432 -13.45 37.09 5.21
CA TYR A 432 -12.03 37.26 5.53
C TYR A 432 -11.72 38.73 5.82
N PRO A 433 -10.65 39.03 6.58
CA PRO A 433 -10.12 40.38 6.64
C PRO A 433 -9.92 40.95 5.23
N TYR A 434 -10.25 42.19 5.03
CA TYR A 434 -10.14 42.83 3.71
C TYR A 434 -8.67 42.83 3.25
N ASP A 435 -8.44 42.44 2.00
CA ASP A 435 -7.13 42.57 1.36
C ASP A 435 -6.85 44.05 1.05
N GLU A 436 -6.17 44.73 1.96
CA GLU A 436 -5.89 46.17 1.91
C GLU A 436 -5.21 46.61 0.61
N LYS A 437 -4.38 45.76 0.00
CA LYS A 437 -3.76 46.04 -1.30
C LYS A 437 -4.80 46.11 -2.42
N SER A 438 -5.76 45.22 -2.41
CA SER A 438 -6.87 45.21 -3.37
C SER A 438 -7.86 46.35 -3.09
N VAL A 439 -8.15 46.63 -1.83
CA VAL A 439 -8.96 47.75 -1.40
C VAL A 439 -8.37 49.08 -1.89
N GLY A 440 -7.09 49.33 -1.65
CA GLY A 440 -6.41 50.57 -2.08
C GLY A 440 -6.40 50.77 -3.60
N LYS A 441 -6.32 49.67 -4.39
CA LYS A 441 -6.45 49.76 -5.85
C LYS A 441 -7.87 50.05 -6.31
N LEU A 442 -8.88 49.64 -5.53
CA LEU A 442 -10.28 49.81 -5.84
C LEU A 442 -10.76 51.21 -5.47
N GLN A 443 -10.29 51.81 -4.37
CA GLN A 443 -10.67 53.16 -3.91
C GLN A 443 -10.57 54.23 -5.00
N ASN A 444 -9.53 54.15 -5.83
CA ASN A 444 -9.31 55.07 -6.95
C ASN A 444 -10.32 54.92 -8.11
N LYS A 445 -11.26 53.97 -8.02
CA LYS A 445 -12.25 53.64 -9.07
C LYS A 445 -13.69 53.91 -8.65
N ASN A 446 -13.91 54.72 -7.63
CA ASN A 446 -15.22 55.08 -7.08
C ASN A 446 -16.12 53.86 -6.76
N PRO A 447 -15.66 52.91 -5.96
CA PRO A 447 -16.42 51.68 -5.67
C PRO A 447 -17.74 51.95 -4.94
N GLN A 448 -17.89 53.08 -4.25
CA GLN A 448 -19.10 53.46 -3.53
C GLN A 448 -20.33 53.57 -4.46
N ILE A 449 -20.16 54.02 -5.70
CA ILE A 449 -21.25 54.11 -6.69
C ILE A 449 -21.75 52.70 -7.03
N VAL A 450 -20.81 51.77 -7.25
CA VAL A 450 -21.12 50.37 -7.55
C VAL A 450 -21.79 49.67 -6.36
N LEU A 451 -21.26 49.89 -5.15
CA LEU A 451 -21.80 49.27 -3.94
C LEU A 451 -23.20 49.84 -3.61
N GLY A 452 -23.45 51.13 -3.86
CA GLY A 452 -24.78 51.71 -3.74
C GLY A 452 -25.80 51.05 -4.69
N GLN A 453 -25.43 50.81 -5.95
CA GLN A 453 -26.29 50.09 -6.89
C GLN A 453 -26.52 48.63 -6.49
N ILE A 454 -25.48 47.93 -6.00
CA ILE A 454 -25.62 46.55 -5.49
C ILE A 454 -26.60 46.54 -4.32
N THR A 455 -26.50 47.51 -3.39
CA THR A 455 -27.44 47.64 -2.26
C THR A 455 -28.88 47.80 -2.77
N ALA A 456 -29.13 48.73 -3.69
CA ALA A 456 -30.47 48.96 -4.24
C ALA A 456 -31.05 47.71 -4.95
N LEU A 457 -30.25 46.98 -5.69
CA LEU A 457 -30.67 45.73 -6.33
C LEU A 457 -30.98 44.64 -5.32
N LEU A 458 -30.15 44.47 -4.30
CA LEU A 458 -30.38 43.51 -3.23
C LEU A 458 -31.65 43.84 -2.42
N GLU A 459 -31.91 45.12 -2.13
CA GLU A 459 -33.10 45.54 -1.40
C GLU A 459 -34.40 45.24 -2.15
N THR A 460 -34.39 45.36 -3.48
CA THR A 460 -35.56 45.12 -4.34
C THR A 460 -35.66 43.66 -4.82
N GLN A 461 -34.61 42.87 -4.59
CA GLN A 461 -34.54 41.46 -5.02
C GLN A 461 -35.65 40.62 -4.38
N LYS A 462 -36.38 39.85 -5.20
CA LYS A 462 -37.30 38.81 -4.73
C LYS A 462 -36.58 37.50 -4.50
N GLU A 463 -37.19 36.64 -3.69
CA GLU A 463 -36.65 35.31 -3.42
C GLU A 463 -36.47 34.52 -4.71
N GLY A 464 -35.29 33.93 -4.90
CA GLY A 464 -34.93 33.18 -6.11
C GLY A 464 -34.44 34.00 -7.31
N GLU A 465 -34.54 35.35 -7.27
CA GLU A 465 -34.00 36.22 -8.33
C GLU A 465 -32.47 36.39 -8.18
N ASN A 466 -31.78 36.57 -9.32
CA ASN A 466 -30.35 36.88 -9.35
C ASN A 466 -30.13 38.31 -9.82
N ILE A 467 -29.29 39.06 -9.13
CA ILE A 467 -28.98 40.44 -9.45
C ILE A 467 -27.94 40.61 -10.57
N LYS A 468 -27.39 39.53 -11.12
CA LYS A 468 -26.29 39.54 -12.10
C LYS A 468 -26.61 40.33 -13.34
N GLU A 469 -27.69 39.96 -14.04
CA GLU A 469 -28.08 40.61 -15.29
C GLU A 469 -28.47 42.08 -15.08
N PRO A 470 -29.34 42.45 -14.10
CA PRO A 470 -29.62 43.85 -13.78
C PRO A 470 -28.38 44.67 -13.45
N LEU A 471 -27.45 44.10 -12.67
CA LEU A 471 -26.20 44.78 -12.29
C LEU A 471 -25.28 45.01 -13.49
N PHE A 472 -25.17 44.05 -14.39
CA PHE A 472 -24.35 44.14 -15.60
C PHE A 472 -24.94 45.13 -16.60
N GLN A 473 -26.26 45.14 -16.78
CA GLN A 473 -26.97 46.11 -17.62
C GLN A 473 -26.76 47.54 -17.10
N TRP A 474 -26.95 47.76 -15.79
CA TRP A 474 -26.70 49.06 -15.16
C TRP A 474 -25.23 49.51 -15.35
N ALA A 475 -24.26 48.61 -15.16
CA ALA A 475 -22.85 48.93 -15.35
C ALA A 475 -22.54 49.38 -16.79
N LYS A 476 -23.15 48.72 -17.78
CA LYS A 476 -23.03 49.09 -19.20
C LYS A 476 -23.62 50.47 -19.49
N GLU A 477 -24.83 50.77 -18.97
CA GLU A 477 -25.52 52.03 -19.15
C GLU A 477 -24.78 53.22 -18.50
N ASN A 478 -24.01 52.95 -17.44
CA ASN A 478 -23.25 53.98 -16.72
C ASN A 478 -21.74 53.96 -17.08
N GLU A 479 -21.33 53.23 -18.13
CA GLU A 479 -19.94 53.14 -18.62
C GLU A 479 -18.95 52.67 -17.52
N ILE A 480 -19.43 51.84 -16.57
CA ILE A 480 -18.61 51.29 -15.49
C ILE A 480 -18.02 49.94 -15.91
N SER A 481 -16.70 49.76 -15.74
CA SER A 481 -16.04 48.50 -16.02
C SER A 481 -16.58 47.34 -15.18
N LEU A 482 -16.95 46.21 -15.81
CA LEU A 482 -17.40 45.02 -15.11
C LEU A 482 -16.34 44.51 -14.11
N GLY A 483 -15.06 44.75 -14.38
CA GLY A 483 -13.98 44.41 -13.46
C GLY A 483 -14.09 45.17 -12.13
N VAL A 484 -14.50 46.42 -12.14
CA VAL A 484 -14.75 47.22 -10.93
C VAL A 484 -15.96 46.69 -10.18
N VAL A 485 -17.04 46.38 -10.92
CA VAL A 485 -18.27 45.79 -10.34
C VAL A 485 -17.97 44.48 -9.60
N MET A 486 -17.30 43.56 -10.29
CA MET A 486 -16.96 42.25 -9.73
C MET A 486 -16.00 42.35 -8.55
N GLN A 487 -14.98 43.23 -8.61
CA GLN A 487 -14.04 43.45 -7.52
C GLN A 487 -14.70 44.04 -6.28
N SER A 488 -15.55 45.10 -6.47
CA SER A 488 -16.28 45.77 -5.38
C SER A 488 -17.19 44.78 -4.65
N PHE A 489 -17.97 44.02 -5.41
CA PHE A 489 -18.91 43.05 -4.83
C PHE A 489 -18.19 41.87 -4.17
N ARG A 490 -17.12 41.34 -4.80
CA ARG A 490 -16.38 40.24 -4.22
C ARG A 490 -15.65 40.61 -2.93
N LEU A 491 -15.01 41.80 -2.90
CA LEU A 491 -14.37 42.27 -1.67
C LEU A 491 -15.39 42.47 -0.55
N SER A 492 -16.58 43.01 -0.86
CA SER A 492 -17.61 43.16 0.16
C SER A 492 -18.13 41.83 0.73
N LEU A 493 -18.33 40.80 -0.10
CA LEU A 493 -18.86 39.50 0.35
C LEU A 493 -17.82 38.60 0.97
N VAL A 494 -16.60 38.56 0.43
CA VAL A 494 -15.57 37.59 0.74
C VAL A 494 -14.39 38.17 1.50
N GLY A 495 -14.05 39.43 1.29
CA GLY A 495 -12.85 40.10 1.81
C GLY A 495 -11.62 39.97 0.90
N LYS A 496 -11.62 38.99 -0.04
CA LYS A 496 -10.53 38.72 -1.00
C LYS A 496 -11.05 38.71 -2.43
N LEU A 497 -10.16 38.87 -3.43
CA LEU A 497 -10.53 38.82 -4.85
C LEU A 497 -10.62 37.41 -5.43
N THR A 498 -10.26 36.39 -4.67
CA THR A 498 -10.31 34.97 -5.07
C THR A 498 -11.53 34.28 -4.48
N GLY A 499 -12.01 33.22 -5.11
CA GLY A 499 -13.15 32.43 -4.65
C GLY A 499 -13.96 31.86 -5.82
N PRO A 500 -15.01 31.08 -5.55
CA PRO A 500 -15.91 30.53 -6.56
C PRO A 500 -16.81 31.60 -7.21
N ASP A 501 -17.87 31.20 -7.93
CA ASP A 501 -18.77 32.12 -8.57
C ASP A 501 -19.38 33.10 -7.56
N LEU A 502 -19.27 34.40 -7.86
CA LEU A 502 -19.65 35.48 -6.96
C LEU A 502 -21.17 35.55 -6.72
N PHE A 503 -21.95 35.33 -7.77
CA PHE A 503 -23.42 35.42 -7.66
C PHE A 503 -23.97 34.17 -6.96
N ALA A 504 -23.35 33.01 -7.15
CA ALA A 504 -23.68 31.83 -6.37
C ALA A 504 -23.33 32.01 -4.88
N ILE A 505 -22.21 32.67 -4.54
CA ILE A 505 -21.90 33.07 -3.16
C ILE A 505 -23.00 33.97 -2.60
N CYS A 506 -23.43 34.99 -3.36
CA CYS A 506 -24.47 35.91 -2.94
C CYS A 506 -25.81 35.18 -2.66
N THR A 507 -26.21 34.27 -3.55
CA THR A 507 -27.40 33.43 -3.37
C THR A 507 -27.28 32.55 -2.11
N LEU A 508 -26.13 31.93 -1.90
CA LEU A 508 -25.85 31.05 -0.76
C LEU A 508 -25.89 31.81 0.59
N LEU A 509 -25.31 33.02 0.64
CA LEU A 509 -25.35 33.90 1.81
C LEU A 509 -26.77 34.39 2.10
N GLY A 510 -27.56 34.64 1.06
CA GLY A 510 -28.87 35.23 1.14
C GLY A 510 -28.82 36.75 1.19
N LYS A 511 -29.98 37.37 0.97
CA LYS A 511 -30.16 38.83 0.85
C LYS A 511 -29.63 39.59 2.07
N ASP A 512 -30.09 39.25 3.27
CA ASP A 512 -29.80 40.00 4.48
C ASP A 512 -28.31 40.01 4.84
N VAL A 513 -27.64 38.82 4.74
CA VAL A 513 -26.21 38.70 5.01
C VAL A 513 -25.41 39.46 3.94
N SER A 514 -25.81 39.37 2.68
CA SER A 514 -25.14 40.07 1.59
C SER A 514 -25.25 41.59 1.74
N LEU A 515 -26.44 42.14 2.06
CA LEU A 515 -26.65 43.55 2.35
C LEU A 515 -25.77 44.03 3.52
N LYS A 516 -25.78 43.29 4.62
CA LYS A 516 -24.94 43.61 5.78
C LYS A 516 -23.47 43.72 5.39
N ARG A 517 -22.94 42.74 4.67
CA ARG A 517 -21.52 42.72 4.25
C ARG A 517 -21.17 43.85 3.28
N VAL A 518 -22.09 44.22 2.38
CA VAL A 518 -21.92 45.36 1.48
C VAL A 518 -21.85 46.66 2.28
N HIS A 519 -22.74 46.87 3.27
CA HIS A 519 -22.72 48.03 4.14
C HIS A 519 -21.46 48.11 5.01
N ASP A 520 -21.03 46.95 5.59
CA ASP A 520 -19.79 46.87 6.38
C ASP A 520 -18.57 47.28 5.53
N PHE A 521 -18.53 46.87 4.26
CA PHE A 521 -17.45 47.23 3.34
C PHE A 521 -17.53 48.73 2.91
N ILE A 522 -18.71 49.30 2.69
CA ILE A 522 -18.88 50.73 2.43
C ILE A 522 -18.32 51.57 3.59
N ASN A 523 -18.62 51.15 4.84
CA ASN A 523 -18.10 51.81 6.04
C ASN A 523 -16.58 51.68 6.16
N HIS A 524 -16.00 50.56 5.72
CA HIS A 524 -14.55 50.36 5.70
C HIS A 524 -13.83 51.23 4.67
N LEU A 525 -14.50 51.60 3.57
CA LEU A 525 -13.96 52.49 2.52
C LEU A 525 -14.06 53.99 2.87
N SER A 526 -14.87 54.33 3.85
CA SER A 526 -15.08 55.72 4.34
C SER A 526 -13.99 56.10 5.33
#